data_c907e477976dd652bd81d868748ebd0b
#
_entry.id   c907e477976dd652bd81d868748ebd0b
#
_cell.length_a   1.000
_cell.length_b   1.000
_cell.length_c   1.000
_cell.angle_alpha   90.00
_cell.angle_beta   90.00
_cell.angle_gamma   90.00
#
_symmetry.space_group_name_H-M   'P 1'
#
loop_
_entity.id
_entity.type
_entity.pdbx_description
1 polymer ?
#
loop_
_entity_poly.entity_id
_entity_poly.type
_entity_poly.pdbx_seq_one_letter_code
_entity_poly.pdbx_strand_id
1 'polypeptide(L)'
;MLYRWSDDYGARLGVLRRDDPFGPIRWFNIDPCYVFHVLNTVDKTTDDAELVVLQAARYSELWRDDGAHGFDAVMWSWTINLTRGIVSEEQIDERAVEFPRIDDRLVGIPARYGVTVGTGKLVRYDLERGTAEEHGFGSATEPGGPSEAVFAPAHSGAGELSGWYLSYVYDPVRDGSDLVVIDASDFRGKPVARVQLPQRLPYGFHGNWIAG
;
A
#
# COMPACT_ATOMS: atom_id res chain seq x y z
N MET A 1 -24.20 -2.37 -1.27
CA MET A 1 -23.03 -1.66 -1.85
C MET A 1 -23.44 -0.94 -3.11
N LEU A 2 -22.75 0.16 -3.47
CA LEU A 2 -22.97 0.90 -4.73
C LEU A 2 -22.36 0.20 -5.93
N TYR A 3 -21.42 -0.72 -5.70
CA TYR A 3 -20.69 -1.47 -6.71
C TYR A 3 -21.01 -2.95 -6.60
N ARG A 4 -21.01 -3.62 -7.77
CA ARG A 4 -21.17 -5.06 -7.89
C ARG A 4 -20.15 -5.60 -8.88
N TRP A 5 -19.57 -6.76 -8.56
CA TRP A 5 -18.70 -7.46 -9.49
C TRP A 5 -19.44 -7.86 -10.76
N SER A 6 -18.78 -7.74 -11.90
CA SER A 6 -19.28 -8.20 -13.19
C SER A 6 -18.15 -8.89 -13.96
N ASP A 7 -18.34 -10.15 -14.28
CA ASP A 7 -17.38 -10.93 -15.08
C ASP A 7 -17.26 -10.38 -16.51
N ASP A 8 -18.34 -9.80 -17.03
CA ASP A 8 -18.38 -9.27 -18.40
C ASP A 8 -17.73 -7.89 -18.55
N TYR A 9 -17.53 -7.16 -17.42
CA TYR A 9 -16.95 -5.82 -17.50
C TYR A 9 -15.44 -5.83 -17.74
N GLY A 10 -14.73 -6.84 -17.19
CA GLY A 10 -13.28 -6.94 -17.22
C GLY A 10 -12.57 -5.87 -16.38
N ALA A 11 -11.25 -5.77 -16.55
CA ALA A 11 -10.44 -4.74 -15.95
C ALA A 11 -9.44 -4.16 -16.95
N ARG A 12 -9.08 -2.90 -16.77
CA ARG A 12 -8.13 -2.21 -17.65
C ARG A 12 -7.41 -1.08 -16.94
N LEU A 13 -6.18 -0.83 -17.35
CA LEU A 13 -5.38 0.31 -16.95
C LEU A 13 -5.42 1.39 -18.03
N GLY A 14 -5.61 2.64 -17.64
CA GLY A 14 -5.55 3.78 -18.52
C GLY A 14 -4.29 4.60 -18.28
N VAL A 15 -3.52 4.87 -19.33
CA VAL A 15 -2.34 5.74 -19.26
C VAL A 15 -2.63 7.02 -20.04
N LEU A 16 -2.47 8.15 -19.34
CA LEU A 16 -2.64 9.50 -19.86
C LEU A 16 -1.35 10.29 -19.64
N ARG A 17 -0.94 11.09 -20.61
CA ARG A 17 0.21 11.98 -20.49
C ARG A 17 -0.12 13.15 -19.55
N ARG A 18 0.79 13.48 -18.64
CA ARG A 18 0.62 14.62 -17.71
C ARG A 18 0.69 15.97 -18.43
N ASP A 19 1.49 16.06 -19.48
CA ASP A 19 1.67 17.27 -20.31
C ASP A 19 0.56 17.45 -21.35
N ASP A 20 -0.32 16.45 -21.51
CA ASP A 20 -1.51 16.51 -22.36
C ASP A 20 -2.74 15.89 -21.63
N PRO A 21 -3.30 16.59 -20.62
CA PRO A 21 -4.37 16.05 -19.78
C PRO A 21 -5.73 15.90 -20.51
N PHE A 22 -5.84 16.43 -21.74
CA PHE A 22 -7.01 16.27 -22.61
C PHE A 22 -6.74 15.36 -23.81
N GLY A 23 -5.55 14.77 -23.87
CA GLY A 23 -5.13 13.83 -24.90
C GLY A 23 -5.81 12.47 -24.79
N PRO A 24 -5.55 11.57 -25.74
CA PRO A 24 -6.14 10.24 -25.75
C PRO A 24 -5.59 9.39 -24.61
N ILE A 25 -6.49 8.70 -23.90
CA ILE A 25 -6.12 7.67 -22.93
C ILE A 25 -5.76 6.39 -23.68
N ARG A 26 -4.59 5.84 -23.39
CA ARG A 26 -4.19 4.51 -23.86
C ARG A 26 -4.67 3.46 -22.86
N TRP A 27 -5.53 2.55 -23.31
CA TRP A 27 -6.11 1.51 -22.47
C TRP A 27 -5.41 0.18 -22.67
N PHE A 28 -5.16 -0.53 -21.56
CA PHE A 28 -4.52 -1.83 -21.52
C PHE A 28 -5.38 -2.78 -20.71
N ASN A 29 -5.82 -3.87 -21.30
CA ASN A 29 -6.59 -4.89 -20.59
C ASN A 29 -5.66 -5.66 -19.65
N ILE A 30 -6.19 -5.97 -18.47
CA ILE A 30 -5.56 -6.77 -17.41
C ILE A 30 -6.53 -7.84 -16.95
N ASP A 31 -6.03 -8.80 -16.16
CA ASP A 31 -6.90 -9.78 -15.52
C ASP A 31 -7.91 -9.10 -14.60
N PRO A 32 -9.18 -9.58 -14.58
CA PRO A 32 -10.21 -9.01 -13.73
C PRO A 32 -9.74 -8.91 -12.27
N CYS A 33 -9.92 -7.75 -11.70
CA CYS A 33 -9.50 -7.46 -10.33
C CYS A 33 -10.21 -6.22 -9.78
N TYR A 34 -10.06 -6.01 -8.47
CA TYR A 34 -10.44 -4.76 -7.82
C TYR A 34 -9.25 -4.18 -7.06
N VAL A 35 -9.10 -2.87 -7.08
CA VAL A 35 -8.05 -2.13 -6.38
C VAL A 35 -8.69 -0.99 -5.61
N PHE A 36 -8.48 -0.94 -4.30
CA PHE A 36 -8.78 0.25 -3.51
C PHE A 36 -7.59 1.21 -3.50
N HIS A 37 -6.38 0.68 -3.26
CA HIS A 37 -5.22 1.51 -2.98
C HIS A 37 -4.01 1.11 -3.81
N VAL A 38 -3.39 2.13 -4.39
CA VAL A 38 -2.15 2.05 -5.15
C VAL A 38 -0.99 2.36 -4.20
N LEU A 39 0.07 1.55 -4.26
CA LEU A 39 1.32 1.81 -3.56
C LEU A 39 2.08 2.95 -4.23
N ASN A 40 2.41 2.77 -5.50
CA ASN A 40 3.10 3.76 -6.33
C ASN A 40 2.93 3.44 -7.82
N THR A 41 3.17 4.46 -8.64
CA THR A 41 3.27 4.30 -10.10
C THR A 41 4.48 5.08 -10.59
N VAL A 42 5.38 4.44 -11.31
CA VAL A 42 6.63 5.04 -11.80
C VAL A 42 6.80 4.85 -13.29
N ASP A 43 7.28 5.90 -13.94
CA ASP A 43 7.77 5.83 -15.32
C ASP A 43 9.20 5.29 -15.31
N LYS A 44 9.50 4.37 -16.23
CA LYS A 44 10.81 3.78 -16.39
C LYS A 44 11.17 3.70 -17.87
N THR A 45 12.20 4.41 -18.27
CA THR A 45 12.72 4.37 -19.64
C THR A 45 13.96 3.48 -19.68
N THR A 46 13.99 2.57 -20.63
CA THR A 46 15.14 1.76 -21.00
C THR A 46 15.56 2.09 -22.43
N ASP A 47 16.69 1.59 -22.89
CA ASP A 47 17.17 1.81 -24.28
C ASP A 47 16.13 1.34 -25.33
N ASP A 48 15.33 0.33 -25.00
CA ASP A 48 14.40 -0.33 -25.93
C ASP A 48 12.91 -0.06 -25.65
N ALA A 49 12.55 0.54 -24.51
CA ALA A 49 11.15 0.67 -24.12
C ALA A 49 10.86 1.79 -23.13
N GLU A 50 9.67 2.38 -23.29
CA GLU A 50 9.00 3.21 -22.29
C GLU A 50 8.05 2.30 -21.47
N LEU A 51 8.25 2.27 -20.17
CA LEU A 51 7.49 1.43 -19.23
C LEU A 51 6.81 2.29 -18.17
N VAL A 52 5.63 1.86 -17.76
CA VAL A 52 4.96 2.35 -16.54
C VAL A 52 4.79 1.15 -15.61
N VAL A 53 5.34 1.25 -14.41
CA VAL A 53 5.22 0.21 -13.38
C VAL A 53 4.26 0.69 -12.32
N LEU A 54 3.15 -0.01 -12.14
CA LEU A 54 2.14 0.25 -11.13
C LEU A 54 2.13 -0.88 -10.11
N GLN A 55 2.17 -0.53 -8.83
CA GLN A 55 2.08 -1.48 -7.72
C GLN A 55 0.90 -1.12 -6.82
N ALA A 56 0.10 -2.12 -6.44
CA ALA A 56 -1.12 -1.90 -5.66
C ALA A 56 -1.50 -3.13 -4.82
N ALA A 57 -2.40 -2.92 -3.88
CA ALA A 57 -3.13 -4.00 -3.21
C ALA A 57 -4.28 -4.45 -4.14
N ARG A 58 -4.19 -5.68 -4.66
CA ARG A 58 -5.11 -6.26 -5.65
C ARG A 58 -5.98 -7.32 -5.01
N TYR A 59 -7.30 -7.16 -5.15
CA TYR A 59 -8.27 -8.22 -4.90
C TYR A 59 -8.51 -8.99 -6.21
N SER A 60 -8.48 -10.32 -6.15
CA SER A 60 -8.87 -11.15 -7.31
C SER A 60 -10.33 -10.95 -7.66
N GLU A 61 -11.17 -10.68 -6.66
CA GLU A 61 -12.60 -10.47 -6.78
C GLU A 61 -13.11 -9.71 -5.54
N LEU A 62 -14.10 -8.84 -5.72
CA LEU A 62 -14.76 -8.15 -4.62
C LEU A 62 -16.22 -7.83 -4.95
N TRP A 63 -17.12 -7.90 -3.95
CA TRP A 63 -18.55 -7.58 -4.07
C TRP A 63 -19.32 -8.39 -5.13
N ARG A 64 -18.95 -9.65 -5.32
CA ARG A 64 -19.74 -10.57 -6.15
C ARG A 64 -21.10 -10.83 -5.52
N ASP A 65 -21.12 -11.07 -4.22
CA ASP A 65 -22.31 -11.30 -3.40
C ASP A 65 -22.45 -10.21 -2.34
N ASP A 66 -23.63 -10.10 -1.72
CA ASP A 66 -23.87 -9.13 -0.64
C ASP A 66 -23.12 -9.47 0.68
N GLY A 67 -22.32 -10.54 0.68
CA GLY A 67 -21.47 -10.94 1.79
C GLY A 67 -20.26 -10.02 1.98
N ALA A 68 -19.86 -9.80 3.24
CA ALA A 68 -18.60 -9.16 3.55
C ALA A 68 -17.45 -10.12 3.19
N HIS A 69 -16.82 -9.91 2.08
CA HIS A 69 -15.54 -10.56 1.76
C HIS A 69 -14.47 -9.94 2.66
N GLY A 70 -13.57 -10.79 3.17
CA GLY A 70 -12.41 -10.33 3.93
C GLY A 70 -11.50 -9.41 3.11
N PHE A 71 -10.60 -8.74 3.80
CA PHE A 71 -9.54 -7.99 3.13
C PHE A 71 -8.47 -9.00 2.67
N ASP A 72 -8.66 -9.60 1.50
CA ASP A 72 -7.79 -10.63 0.92
C ASP A 72 -6.98 -10.08 -0.27
N ALA A 73 -6.75 -8.76 -0.30
CA ALA A 73 -5.87 -8.17 -1.29
C ALA A 73 -4.43 -8.63 -1.06
N VAL A 74 -3.70 -8.81 -2.14
CA VAL A 74 -2.27 -9.12 -2.12
C VAL A 74 -1.50 -8.05 -2.90
N MET A 75 -0.22 -7.86 -2.57
CA MET A 75 0.61 -6.93 -3.32
C MET A 75 0.86 -7.44 -4.74
N TRP A 76 0.58 -6.58 -5.70
CA TRP A 76 0.62 -6.88 -7.13
C TRP A 76 1.35 -5.79 -7.91
N SER A 77 1.96 -6.17 -9.03
CA SER A 77 2.64 -5.26 -9.95
C SER A 77 2.15 -5.46 -11.38
N TRP A 78 1.90 -4.35 -12.07
CA TRP A 78 1.68 -4.30 -13.51
C TRP A 78 2.80 -3.51 -14.16
N THR A 79 3.46 -4.12 -15.14
CA THR A 79 4.42 -3.42 -15.99
C THR A 79 3.80 -3.21 -17.37
N ILE A 80 3.46 -1.97 -17.68
CA ILE A 80 2.88 -1.55 -18.95
C ILE A 80 4.02 -1.14 -19.88
N ASN A 81 4.22 -1.89 -20.96
CA ASN A 81 5.18 -1.52 -22.01
C ASN A 81 4.48 -0.64 -23.04
N LEU A 82 4.69 0.67 -22.95
CA LEU A 82 4.05 1.65 -23.85
C LEU A 82 4.53 1.50 -25.29
N THR A 83 5.77 1.09 -25.51
CA THR A 83 6.35 0.90 -26.84
C THR A 83 5.71 -0.28 -27.56
N ARG A 84 5.50 -1.40 -26.86
CA ARG A 84 4.94 -2.63 -27.42
C ARG A 84 3.42 -2.75 -27.28
N GLY A 85 2.80 -1.95 -26.42
CA GLY A 85 1.35 -2.01 -26.17
C GLY A 85 0.89 -3.24 -25.39
N ILE A 86 1.73 -3.77 -24.50
CA ILE A 86 1.45 -4.97 -23.70
C ILE A 86 1.61 -4.71 -22.21
N VAL A 87 0.96 -5.53 -21.37
CA VAL A 87 1.10 -5.52 -19.90
C VAL A 87 1.60 -6.89 -19.46
N SER A 88 2.53 -6.89 -18.52
CA SER A 88 2.87 -8.06 -17.71
C SER A 88 2.40 -7.83 -16.28
N GLU A 89 1.92 -8.89 -15.65
CA GLU A 89 1.37 -8.90 -14.30
C GLU A 89 2.17 -9.85 -13.42
N GLU A 90 2.43 -9.44 -12.18
CA GLU A 90 3.20 -10.22 -11.22
C GLU A 90 2.64 -10.04 -9.81
N GLN A 91 2.45 -11.14 -9.09
CA GLN A 91 2.19 -11.13 -7.66
C GLN A 91 3.49 -10.90 -6.90
N ILE A 92 3.56 -9.84 -6.11
CA ILE A 92 4.74 -9.49 -5.32
C ILE A 92 4.82 -10.35 -4.05
N ASP A 93 3.66 -10.60 -3.42
CA ASP A 93 3.55 -11.32 -2.14
C ASP A 93 2.18 -11.98 -2.02
N GLU A 94 2.08 -13.06 -1.28
CA GLU A 94 0.83 -13.81 -1.03
C GLU A 94 0.13 -13.43 0.30
N ARG A 95 0.74 -12.54 1.11
CA ARG A 95 0.11 -12.06 2.34
C ARG A 95 -1.10 -11.20 2.03
N ALA A 96 -2.19 -11.46 2.78
CA ALA A 96 -3.34 -10.58 2.76
C ALA A 96 -2.99 -9.23 3.41
N VAL A 97 -2.99 -8.17 2.62
CA VAL A 97 -2.59 -6.82 3.03
C VAL A 97 -3.41 -5.75 2.33
N GLU A 98 -3.50 -4.58 2.96
CA GLU A 98 -4.14 -3.39 2.42
C GLU A 98 -3.43 -2.11 2.89
N PHE A 99 -3.94 -0.95 2.47
CA PHE A 99 -3.40 0.37 2.80
C PHE A 99 -1.90 0.49 2.49
N PRO A 100 -1.49 0.21 1.24
CA PRO A 100 -0.10 0.34 0.84
C PRO A 100 0.33 1.81 0.83
N ARG A 101 1.47 2.11 1.46
CA ARG A 101 2.07 3.45 1.50
C ARG A 101 3.57 3.37 1.23
N ILE A 102 4.08 4.43 0.64
CA ILE A 102 5.51 4.73 0.53
C ILE A 102 5.81 6.03 1.29
N ASP A 103 7.05 6.47 1.28
CA ASP A 103 7.40 7.85 1.59
C ASP A 103 6.73 8.79 0.57
N ASP A 104 5.83 9.66 1.02
CA ASP A 104 5.03 10.53 0.16
C ASP A 104 5.88 11.44 -0.74
N ARG A 105 7.13 11.71 -0.35
CA ARG A 105 8.09 12.49 -1.16
C ARG A 105 8.51 11.76 -2.44
N LEU A 106 8.27 10.43 -2.51
CA LEU A 106 8.65 9.55 -3.62
C LEU A 106 7.46 9.15 -4.50
N VAL A 107 6.28 9.77 -4.32
CA VAL A 107 5.13 9.51 -5.20
C VAL A 107 5.47 9.88 -6.64
N GLY A 108 5.36 8.90 -7.55
CA GLY A 108 5.65 9.05 -8.97
C GLY A 108 7.12 8.87 -9.36
N ILE A 109 8.01 8.62 -8.40
CA ILE A 109 9.42 8.29 -8.62
C ILE A 109 9.77 6.97 -7.92
N PRO A 110 10.90 6.31 -8.26
CA PRO A 110 11.27 5.05 -7.64
C PRO A 110 11.38 5.16 -6.11
N ALA A 111 10.63 4.33 -5.40
CA ALA A 111 10.73 4.10 -3.97
C ALA A 111 11.20 2.66 -3.74
N ARG A 112 12.13 2.47 -2.82
CA ARG A 112 12.60 1.13 -2.46
C ARG A 112 11.70 0.47 -1.44
N TYR A 113 11.15 1.23 -0.50
CA TYR A 113 10.37 0.67 0.60
C TYR A 113 8.90 1.04 0.50
N GLY A 114 8.05 0.03 0.68
CA GLY A 114 6.61 0.20 0.85
C GLY A 114 6.15 -0.45 2.15
N VAL A 115 5.12 0.07 2.77
CA VAL A 115 4.52 -0.49 3.97
C VAL A 115 3.03 -0.73 3.76
N THR A 116 2.50 -1.82 4.30
CA THR A 116 1.09 -2.20 4.22
C THR A 116 0.57 -2.63 5.57
N VAL A 117 -0.74 -2.77 5.69
CA VAL A 117 -1.44 -3.29 6.86
C VAL A 117 -1.88 -4.72 6.60
N GLY A 118 -1.49 -5.65 7.45
CA GLY A 118 -2.03 -7.00 7.54
C GLY A 118 -2.76 -7.22 8.86
N THR A 119 -3.38 -8.38 9.04
CA THR A 119 -4.06 -8.71 10.29
C THR A 119 -3.07 -8.74 11.46
N GLY A 120 -3.23 -7.82 12.41
CA GLY A 120 -2.39 -7.71 13.59
C GLY A 120 -0.95 -7.24 13.34
N LYS A 121 -0.63 -6.74 12.16
CA LYS A 121 0.74 -6.39 11.80
C LYS A 121 0.83 -5.33 10.70
N LEU A 122 1.98 -4.67 10.64
CA LEU A 122 2.44 -3.97 9.45
C LEU A 122 3.43 -4.86 8.69
N VAL A 123 3.42 -4.77 7.37
CA VAL A 123 4.36 -5.47 6.49
C VAL A 123 5.14 -4.44 5.68
N ARG A 124 6.46 -4.45 5.79
CA ARG A 124 7.33 -3.58 4.98
C ARG A 124 8.00 -4.40 3.88
N TYR A 125 7.90 -3.91 2.67
CA TYR A 125 8.52 -4.49 1.47
C TYR A 125 9.82 -3.75 1.13
N ASP A 126 10.87 -4.51 0.82
CA ASP A 126 12.03 -4.02 0.07
C ASP A 126 11.79 -4.40 -1.40
N LEU A 127 11.29 -3.44 -2.17
CA LEU A 127 10.86 -3.65 -3.57
C LEU A 127 12.03 -3.92 -4.52
N GLU A 128 13.25 -3.51 -4.15
CA GLU A 128 14.44 -3.82 -4.93
C GLU A 128 14.92 -5.25 -4.72
N ARG A 129 14.81 -5.75 -3.49
CA ARG A 129 15.27 -7.09 -3.11
C ARG A 129 14.20 -8.16 -3.23
N GLY A 130 12.94 -7.77 -3.40
CA GLY A 130 11.80 -8.68 -3.40
C GLY A 130 11.61 -9.39 -2.05
N THR A 131 11.90 -8.70 -0.94
CA THR A 131 11.75 -9.26 0.42
C THR A 131 10.77 -8.45 1.24
N ALA A 132 10.17 -9.10 2.26
CA ALA A 132 9.26 -8.43 3.18
C ALA A 132 9.58 -8.81 4.62
N GLU A 133 9.30 -7.90 5.54
CA GLU A 133 9.42 -8.09 6.98
C GLU A 133 8.19 -7.57 7.71
N GLU A 134 7.95 -8.09 8.91
CA GLU A 134 6.72 -7.86 9.65
C GLU A 134 7.01 -7.22 11.01
N HIS A 135 6.14 -6.30 11.42
CA HIS A 135 6.05 -5.76 12.77
C HIS A 135 4.68 -6.10 13.35
N GLY A 136 4.64 -7.03 14.30
CA GLY A 136 3.41 -7.53 14.91
C GLY A 136 2.94 -6.69 16.09
N PHE A 137 1.61 -6.64 16.30
CA PHE A 137 0.96 -5.99 17.44
C PHE A 137 0.06 -6.99 18.18
N GLY A 138 0.08 -6.94 19.50
CA GLY A 138 -0.70 -7.85 20.33
C GLY A 138 -0.11 -9.27 20.39
N SER A 139 -0.97 -10.25 20.54
CA SER A 139 -0.63 -11.67 20.55
C SER A 139 -1.26 -12.42 19.38
N ALA A 140 -0.92 -13.69 19.21
CA ALA A 140 -1.52 -14.53 18.17
C ALA A 140 -3.03 -14.76 18.38
N THR A 141 -3.49 -14.74 19.64
CA THR A 141 -4.92 -14.93 20.01
C THR A 141 -5.69 -13.62 20.12
N GLU A 142 -5.00 -12.52 20.34
CA GLU A 142 -5.57 -11.18 20.45
C GLU A 142 -4.69 -10.21 19.66
N PRO A 143 -4.76 -10.27 18.31
CA PRO A 143 -3.96 -9.39 17.47
C PRO A 143 -4.42 -7.94 17.63
N GLY A 144 -3.47 -7.02 17.75
CA GLY A 144 -3.75 -5.59 17.69
C GLY A 144 -4.27 -5.20 16.30
N GLY A 145 -4.97 -4.08 16.22
CA GLY A 145 -5.50 -3.55 14.96
C GLY A 145 -4.71 -2.34 14.48
N PRO A 146 -3.59 -2.50 13.75
CA PRO A 146 -2.90 -1.34 13.19
C PRO A 146 -3.75 -0.71 12.09
N SER A 147 -3.70 0.63 12.00
CA SER A 147 -4.20 1.40 10.88
C SER A 147 -3.11 1.56 9.82
N GLU A 148 -3.44 2.26 8.72
CA GLU A 148 -2.47 2.71 7.74
C GLU A 148 -1.23 3.31 8.41
N ALA A 149 -0.03 2.94 7.95
CA ALA A 149 1.22 3.47 8.47
C ALA A 149 1.75 4.59 7.58
N VAL A 150 2.08 5.72 8.18
CA VAL A 150 2.62 6.89 7.47
C VAL A 150 4.09 7.04 7.81
N PHE A 151 4.93 7.29 6.80
CA PHE A 151 6.34 7.60 7.02
C PHE A 151 6.53 9.08 7.37
N ALA A 152 7.21 9.34 8.48
CA ALA A 152 7.63 10.66 8.91
C ALA A 152 9.17 10.76 8.78
N PRO A 153 9.70 11.52 7.82
CA PRO A 153 11.15 11.65 7.65
C PRO A 153 11.76 12.44 8.81
N ALA A 154 12.99 12.08 9.22
CA ALA A 154 13.71 12.78 10.29
C ALA A 154 14.02 14.26 9.92
N HIS A 155 14.16 14.54 8.64
CA HIS A 155 14.28 15.89 8.07
C HIS A 155 13.97 15.83 6.56
N SER A 156 13.81 16.97 5.91
CA SER A 156 13.39 17.05 4.50
C SER A 156 14.29 16.30 3.50
N GLY A 157 15.59 16.20 3.76
CA GLY A 157 16.58 15.47 2.93
C GLY A 157 16.88 14.04 3.42
N ALA A 158 16.12 13.52 4.39
CA ALA A 158 16.34 12.17 4.93
C ALA A 158 16.08 11.09 3.87
N GLY A 159 16.85 9.99 3.92
CA GLY A 159 16.57 8.79 3.12
C GLY A 159 15.37 8.01 3.65
N GLU A 160 14.90 7.03 2.88
CA GLU A 160 13.68 6.25 3.16
C GLU A 160 13.72 5.47 4.50
N LEU A 161 14.89 5.16 5.05
CA LEU A 161 15.02 4.52 6.36
C LEU A 161 15.41 5.50 7.48
N SER A 162 15.55 6.79 7.17
CA SER A 162 15.90 7.83 8.14
C SER A 162 14.66 8.59 8.58
N GLY A 163 13.90 7.97 9.48
CA GLY A 163 12.64 8.48 9.97
C GLY A 163 11.85 7.41 10.71
N TRP A 164 10.57 7.59 10.78
CA TRP A 164 9.68 6.73 11.57
C TRP A 164 8.41 6.39 10.79
N TYR A 165 7.87 5.20 11.05
CA TYR A 165 6.50 4.86 10.70
C TYR A 165 5.58 5.17 11.89
N LEU A 166 4.49 5.86 11.61
CA LEU A 166 3.45 6.19 12.59
C LEU A 166 2.17 5.45 12.22
N SER A 167 1.59 4.74 13.18
CA SER A 167 0.30 4.07 13.00
C SER A 167 -0.52 4.17 14.28
N TYR A 168 -1.82 4.34 14.14
CA TYR A 168 -2.74 4.11 15.24
C TYR A 168 -2.99 2.61 15.37
N VAL A 169 -2.90 2.10 16.58
CA VAL A 169 -3.05 0.67 16.86
C VAL A 169 -4.15 0.49 17.89
N TYR A 170 -5.19 -0.25 17.52
CA TYR A 170 -6.20 -0.72 18.47
C TYR A 170 -5.62 -1.85 19.33
N ASP A 171 -5.78 -1.72 20.63
CA ASP A 171 -5.39 -2.72 21.63
C ASP A 171 -6.67 -3.40 22.16
N PRO A 172 -6.93 -4.66 21.76
CA PRO A 172 -8.16 -5.35 22.15
C PRO A 172 -8.22 -5.69 23.64
N VAL A 173 -7.04 -5.82 24.31
CA VAL A 173 -7.00 -6.12 25.75
C VAL A 173 -7.46 -4.94 26.59
N ARG A 174 -7.09 -3.73 26.18
CA ARG A 174 -7.49 -2.48 26.86
C ARG A 174 -8.78 -1.86 26.33
N ASP A 175 -9.28 -2.34 25.19
CA ASP A 175 -10.30 -1.67 24.39
C ASP A 175 -9.95 -0.17 24.15
N GLY A 176 -8.70 0.07 23.79
CA GLY A 176 -8.13 1.41 23.64
C GLY A 176 -7.28 1.52 22.37
N SER A 177 -6.82 2.72 22.07
CA SER A 177 -5.95 2.98 20.92
C SER A 177 -4.66 3.66 21.36
N ASP A 178 -3.58 3.35 20.65
CA ASP A 178 -2.26 3.94 20.82
C ASP A 178 -1.82 4.59 19.50
N LEU A 179 -1.11 5.70 19.56
CA LEU A 179 -0.21 6.09 18.49
C LEU A 179 1.13 5.39 18.71
N VAL A 180 1.53 4.58 17.76
CA VAL A 180 2.79 3.82 17.80
C VAL A 180 3.77 4.43 16.80
N VAL A 181 5.02 4.59 17.25
CA VAL A 181 6.12 5.13 16.45
C VAL A 181 7.20 4.06 16.34
N ILE A 182 7.52 3.66 15.11
CA ILE A 182 8.49 2.59 14.79
C ILE A 182 9.66 3.23 14.06
N ASP A 183 10.89 2.92 14.49
CA ASP A 183 12.09 3.33 13.75
C ASP A 183 12.12 2.64 12.38
N ALA A 184 12.20 3.42 11.31
CA ALA A 184 12.22 2.87 9.96
C ALA A 184 13.49 2.05 9.69
N SER A 185 14.60 2.32 10.36
CA SER A 185 15.85 1.55 10.23
C SER A 185 15.83 0.23 10.99
N ASP A 186 14.96 0.11 12.03
CA ASP A 186 14.77 -1.10 12.85
C ASP A 186 13.28 -1.48 12.91
N PHE A 187 12.70 -1.77 11.75
CA PHE A 187 11.26 -2.02 11.60
C PHE A 187 10.75 -3.17 12.46
N ARG A 188 11.57 -4.19 12.70
CA ARG A 188 11.21 -5.35 13.53
C ARG A 188 11.45 -5.13 15.02
N GLY A 189 12.15 -4.05 15.36
CA GLY A 189 12.48 -3.69 16.72
C GLY A 189 11.27 -3.26 17.55
N LYS A 190 11.51 -2.96 18.82
CA LYS A 190 10.45 -2.40 19.67
C LYS A 190 10.12 -0.99 19.21
N PRO A 191 8.83 -0.58 19.27
CA PRO A 191 8.47 0.81 19.00
C PRO A 191 9.30 1.78 19.85
N VAL A 192 9.78 2.85 19.24
CA VAL A 192 10.54 3.91 19.93
C VAL A 192 9.64 4.75 20.84
N ALA A 193 8.34 4.81 20.50
CA ALA A 193 7.33 5.44 21.34
C ALA A 193 5.96 4.78 21.15
N ARG A 194 5.18 4.80 22.24
CA ARG A 194 3.78 4.41 22.25
C ARG A 194 3.02 5.41 23.12
N VAL A 195 2.11 6.14 22.51
CA VAL A 195 1.28 7.13 23.18
C VAL A 195 -0.12 6.57 23.32
N GLN A 196 -0.51 6.27 24.57
CA GLN A 196 -1.87 5.82 24.85
C GLN A 196 -2.84 6.99 24.68
N LEU A 197 -3.83 6.79 23.83
CA LEU A 197 -4.85 7.80 23.60
C LEU A 197 -5.90 7.77 24.73
N PRO A 198 -6.51 8.92 25.06
CA PRO A 198 -7.51 8.99 26.13
C PRO A 198 -8.81 8.26 25.81
N GLN A 199 -9.03 7.91 24.54
CA GLN A 199 -10.20 7.19 24.08
C GLN A 199 -9.84 6.28 22.90
N ARG A 200 -10.67 5.25 22.69
CA ARG A 200 -10.59 4.41 21.50
C ARG A 200 -10.88 5.26 20.24
N LEU A 201 -10.04 5.11 19.23
CA LEU A 201 -10.33 5.66 17.92
C LEU A 201 -11.28 4.73 17.15
N PRO A 202 -12.27 5.25 16.44
CA PRO A 202 -13.05 4.45 15.51
C PRO A 202 -12.16 3.93 14.37
N TYR A 203 -12.58 2.83 13.74
CA TYR A 203 -11.92 2.40 12.52
C TYR A 203 -12.00 3.51 11.47
N GLY A 204 -10.83 3.90 10.98
CA GLY A 204 -10.65 4.88 9.92
C GLY A 204 -10.03 4.25 8.69
N PHE A 205 -9.73 5.08 7.69
CA PHE A 205 -9.09 4.63 6.46
C PHE A 205 -7.68 5.21 6.35
N HIS A 206 -7.56 6.53 6.25
CA HIS A 206 -6.31 7.19 5.91
C HIS A 206 -5.84 8.15 7.00
N GLY A 207 -4.52 8.22 7.13
CA GLY A 207 -3.83 9.22 7.93
C GLY A 207 -2.77 9.93 7.09
N ASN A 208 -2.22 11.02 7.61
CA ASN A 208 -1.10 11.68 6.96
C ASN A 208 -0.16 12.32 7.99
N TRP A 209 1.10 12.50 7.59
CA TRP A 209 2.10 13.28 8.30
C TRP A 209 2.27 14.63 7.60
N ILE A 210 2.11 15.71 8.34
CA ILE A 210 2.35 17.06 7.85
C ILE A 210 3.51 17.64 8.65
N ALA A 211 4.62 17.89 7.96
CA ALA A 211 5.76 18.57 8.57
C ALA A 211 5.38 20.02 8.92
N GLY A 212 5.78 20.46 10.11
CA GLY A 212 5.58 21.85 10.56
C GLY A 212 6.61 22.82 9.95
#